data_5062537b557cc65aca5a1c8b2973b6d5
#
_entry.id   5062537b557cc65aca5a1c8b2973b6d5
#
_cell.length_a   1.000
_cell.length_b   1.000
_cell.length_c   1.000
_cell.angle_alpha   90.00
_cell.angle_beta   90.00
_cell.angle_gamma   90.00
#
_symmetry.space_group_name_H-M   'P 1'
#
loop_
_entity.id
_entity.type
_entity.pdbx_description
1 polymer ?
#
loop_
_entity_poly.entity_id
_entity_poly.type
_entity_poly.pdbx_seq_one_letter_code
_entity_poly.pdbx_strand_id
1 'polypeptide(L)'
;TLFRSGNKYSDLQYTSGKWGKLNAAPYFDAETDLSKRTLPFEGSLNPYLTISDFLEDTIIRVPHTLNTENYFNGNLKFDEKELAYILPIKPLLFEYFTVEEVRGNMPDGKPMLEMNILAGNSGVKVVLRIPIQGTRNIGYIEYTRLYYNNRGADVQNNEGGMTEFKFTGFIMPLVKFNNEDDAIFNVSCIQSVTNKIEFQFFKDNERLQYKNRTCRNEDQQIMNKADNYLLEGTNFDFIRVHNNHGYAGILLPVFRQQRNIERFEFAIDLGTSNTHIEFRKGNEK
;
A
#
# COMPACT_ATOMS: atom_id res chain seq x y z
N THR A 1 -9.97 21.95 -3.38
CA THR A 1 -10.15 20.83 -4.30
C THR A 1 -8.94 20.80 -5.21
N LEU A 2 -7.96 19.97 -4.91
CA LEU A 2 -6.83 19.73 -5.79
C LEU A 2 -7.35 18.89 -6.96
N PHE A 3 -7.37 19.47 -8.14
CA PHE A 3 -7.75 18.77 -9.34
C PHE A 3 -6.69 17.73 -9.67
N ARG A 4 -7.09 16.47 -9.80
CA ARG A 4 -6.30 15.49 -10.55
C ARG A 4 -6.19 16.01 -11.97
N SER A 5 -5.11 16.68 -12.30
CA SER A 5 -4.80 16.92 -13.69
C SER A 5 -4.24 15.62 -14.25
N GLY A 6 -4.73 15.17 -15.38
CA GLY A 6 -4.17 14.05 -16.13
C GLY A 6 -2.76 14.34 -16.67
N ASN A 7 -2.07 15.30 -16.09
CA ASN A 7 -0.71 15.69 -16.37
C ASN A 7 0.24 14.91 -15.47
N LYS A 8 1.35 14.51 -16.00
CA LYS A 8 2.46 13.74 -15.47
C LYS A 8 3.08 14.31 -14.17
N TYR A 9 2.59 15.45 -13.68
CA TYR A 9 3.10 16.17 -12.51
C TYR A 9 1.92 16.70 -11.71
N SER A 10 1.99 16.54 -10.38
CA SER A 10 1.01 17.10 -9.45
C SER A 10 1.11 18.63 -9.40
N ASP A 11 0.01 19.28 -9.01
CA ASP A 11 -0.01 20.72 -8.74
C ASP A 11 0.70 21.12 -7.43
N LEU A 12 1.40 20.17 -6.81
CA LEU A 12 2.13 20.40 -5.57
C LEU A 12 3.28 21.37 -5.78
N GLN A 13 3.42 22.33 -4.87
CA GLN A 13 4.49 23.32 -4.88
C GLN A 13 5.41 23.13 -3.68
N TYR A 14 6.70 23.33 -3.90
CA TYR A 14 7.68 23.24 -2.83
C TYR A 14 7.83 24.57 -2.09
N THR A 15 7.66 24.52 -0.77
CA THR A 15 7.65 25.73 0.08
C THR A 15 8.77 25.79 1.13
N SER A 16 9.70 24.83 1.18
CA SER A 16 10.69 24.73 2.24
C SER A 16 11.58 25.97 2.40
N GLY A 17 11.91 26.66 1.29
CA GLY A 17 12.66 27.90 1.33
C GLY A 17 11.96 29.03 2.10
N LYS A 18 10.63 28.98 2.20
CA LYS A 18 9.83 29.92 2.98
C LYS A 18 9.75 29.51 4.45
N TRP A 19 9.76 28.21 4.75
CA TRP A 19 9.80 27.66 6.09
C TRP A 19 11.13 27.85 6.79
N GLY A 20 12.24 27.84 6.06
CA GLY A 20 13.59 27.98 6.62
C GLY A 20 13.82 29.23 7.47
N LYS A 21 13.01 30.28 7.31
CA LYS A 21 13.05 31.49 8.15
C LYS A 21 12.34 31.33 9.50
N LEU A 22 11.54 30.29 9.67
CA LEU A 22 10.66 30.10 10.82
C LEU A 22 11.15 28.98 11.75
N ASN A 23 12.26 28.32 11.45
CA ASN A 23 12.82 27.17 12.18
C ASN A 23 11.80 26.03 12.43
N ALA A 24 10.74 25.97 11.69
CA ALA A 24 9.70 24.97 11.82
C ALA A 24 9.66 24.13 10.53
N ALA A 25 10.45 23.07 10.48
CA ALA A 25 10.24 22.04 9.47
C ALA A 25 9.09 21.15 9.97
N PRO A 26 7.92 21.13 9.33
CA PRO A 26 6.76 20.44 9.86
C PRO A 26 6.77 18.94 9.49
N TYR A 27 7.85 18.24 9.76
CA TYR A 27 7.92 16.79 9.53
C TYR A 27 6.86 16.01 10.30
N PHE A 28 6.42 16.56 11.41
CA PHE A 28 5.58 15.89 12.41
C PHE A 28 4.15 16.43 12.50
N ASP A 29 3.77 17.38 11.67
CA ASP A 29 2.45 18.03 11.76
C ASP A 29 1.31 17.22 11.11
N ALA A 30 1.50 15.91 10.99
CA ALA A 30 0.51 15.00 10.42
C ALA A 30 -0.74 14.80 11.32
N GLU A 31 -0.68 15.20 12.58
CA GLU A 31 -1.81 15.11 13.51
C GLU A 31 -2.82 16.25 13.32
N THR A 32 -2.38 17.38 12.76
CA THR A 32 -3.28 18.50 12.50
C THR A 32 -4.07 18.22 11.23
N ASP A 33 -5.38 18.26 11.32
CA ASP A 33 -6.30 18.13 10.20
C ASP A 33 -5.87 19.07 9.04
N LEU A 34 -5.78 18.53 7.82
CA LEU A 34 -5.38 19.28 6.64
C LEU A 34 -6.17 20.59 6.46
N SER A 35 -7.46 20.56 6.78
CA SER A 35 -8.34 21.75 6.69
C SER A 35 -7.94 22.87 7.65
N LYS A 36 -7.17 22.56 8.69
CA LYS A 36 -6.74 23.50 9.73
C LYS A 36 -5.29 23.97 9.53
N ARG A 37 -4.56 23.35 8.60
CA ARG A 37 -3.18 23.72 8.34
C ARG A 37 -3.11 24.95 7.46
N THR A 38 -2.55 26.01 7.96
CA THR A 38 -2.31 27.24 7.21
C THR A 38 -0.83 27.49 7.10
N LEU A 39 -0.37 27.91 5.92
CA LEU A 39 0.99 28.38 5.76
C LEU A 39 1.19 29.70 6.54
N PRO A 40 2.35 29.91 7.20
CA PRO A 40 2.59 31.06 8.06
C PRO A 40 2.91 32.35 7.27
N PHE A 41 2.36 32.54 6.07
CA PHE A 41 2.53 33.72 5.24
C PHE A 41 1.23 34.07 4.53
N GLU A 42 1.02 35.37 4.34
CA GLU A 42 -0.20 35.91 3.76
C GLU A 42 -0.46 35.36 2.33
N GLY A 43 -1.73 35.16 2.01
CA GLY A 43 -2.21 34.75 0.68
C GLY A 43 -2.10 33.26 0.38
N SER A 44 -1.75 32.42 1.35
CA SER A 44 -1.81 30.98 1.16
C SER A 44 -3.24 30.47 1.33
N LEU A 45 -3.78 29.91 0.25
CA LEU A 45 -5.12 29.30 0.22
C LEU A 45 -5.10 27.79 0.40
N ASN A 46 -3.94 27.16 0.30
CA ASN A 46 -3.81 25.71 0.32
C ASN A 46 -3.15 25.23 1.61
N PRO A 47 -3.60 24.11 2.18
CA PRO A 47 -2.91 23.48 3.28
C PRO A 47 -1.53 22.97 2.82
N TYR A 48 -0.56 22.99 3.71
CA TYR A 48 0.73 22.37 3.45
C TYR A 48 0.70 20.88 3.77
N LEU A 49 1.56 20.13 3.08
CA LEU A 49 1.79 18.71 3.29
C LEU A 49 3.21 18.47 3.81
N THR A 50 3.36 17.43 4.59
CA THR A 50 4.65 17.00 5.15
C THR A 50 4.98 15.57 4.72
N ILE A 51 6.20 15.13 4.95
CA ILE A 51 6.58 13.73 4.73
C ILE A 51 5.69 12.77 5.54
N SER A 52 5.25 13.18 6.73
CA SER A 52 4.39 12.36 7.60
C SER A 52 2.96 12.22 7.09
N ASP A 53 2.54 13.01 6.11
CA ASP A 53 1.27 12.82 5.42
C ASP A 53 1.32 11.68 4.40
N PHE A 54 2.50 11.40 3.87
CA PHE A 54 2.72 10.38 2.84
C PHE A 54 3.33 9.09 3.39
N LEU A 55 4.15 9.17 4.44
CA LEU A 55 4.82 8.02 5.02
C LEU A 55 4.33 7.74 6.44
N GLU A 56 4.08 6.46 6.71
CA GLU A 56 3.82 5.99 8.07
C GLU A 56 5.04 6.20 8.96
N ASP A 57 4.83 6.34 10.26
CA ASP A 57 5.91 6.47 11.25
C ASP A 57 6.57 5.13 11.59
N THR A 58 5.97 4.03 11.17
CA THR A 58 6.45 2.67 11.44
C THR A 58 6.38 1.84 10.16
N ILE A 59 7.47 1.14 9.84
CA ILE A 59 7.48 0.15 8.76
C ILE A 59 7.15 -1.24 9.30
N ILE A 60 6.37 -2.00 8.54
CA ILE A 60 5.94 -3.35 8.90
C ILE A 60 6.79 -4.37 8.17
N ARG A 61 7.53 -5.20 8.91
CA ARG A 61 8.20 -6.38 8.38
C ARG A 61 7.23 -7.57 8.40
N VAL A 62 7.31 -8.42 7.37
CA VAL A 62 6.60 -9.69 7.32
C VAL A 62 7.60 -10.85 7.27
N PRO A 63 7.28 -12.02 7.87
CA PRO A 63 8.24 -13.13 8.00
C PRO A 63 8.46 -13.93 6.71
N HIS A 64 7.71 -13.61 5.65
CA HIS A 64 7.76 -14.29 4.36
C HIS A 64 8.05 -13.29 3.25
N THR A 65 8.75 -13.74 2.22
CA THR A 65 8.95 -12.95 1.01
C THR A 65 7.61 -12.73 0.28
N LEU A 66 7.42 -11.54 -0.27
CA LEU A 66 6.30 -11.26 -1.14
C LEU A 66 6.60 -11.78 -2.55
N ASN A 67 5.60 -12.35 -3.21
CA ASN A 67 5.75 -12.70 -4.61
C ASN A 67 5.81 -11.41 -5.46
N THR A 68 6.97 -11.14 -6.05
CA THR A 68 7.23 -9.92 -6.83
C THR A 68 6.44 -9.84 -8.14
N GLU A 69 5.91 -10.97 -8.64
CA GLU A 69 5.00 -10.96 -9.78
C GLU A 69 3.60 -10.49 -9.39
N ASN A 70 3.24 -10.62 -8.10
CA ASN A 70 1.91 -10.34 -7.58
C ASN A 70 1.85 -9.05 -6.76
N TYR A 71 3.00 -8.57 -6.24
CA TYR A 71 3.05 -7.39 -5.40
C TYR A 71 4.23 -6.49 -5.77
N PHE A 72 3.96 -5.20 -5.83
CA PHE A 72 4.98 -4.20 -6.09
C PHE A 72 5.84 -3.99 -4.85
N ASN A 73 7.13 -4.11 -5.06
CA ASN A 73 8.23 -3.71 -4.18
C ASN A 73 7.99 -3.93 -2.67
N GLY A 74 8.60 -4.83 -2.09
CA GLY A 74 8.49 -5.13 -0.65
C GLY A 74 9.63 -6.02 -0.19
N ASN A 75 10.32 -6.66 -1.14
CA ASN A 75 11.44 -7.54 -0.84
C ASN A 75 12.76 -6.78 -0.96
N LEU A 76 13.55 -6.86 0.10
CA LEU A 76 14.89 -6.26 0.17
C LEU A 76 15.91 -7.36 0.47
N LYS A 77 17.07 -7.29 -0.17
CA LYS A 77 18.15 -8.24 0.05
C LYS A 77 19.14 -7.69 1.08
N PHE A 78 19.45 -8.53 2.06
CA PHE A 78 20.54 -8.31 3.00
C PHE A 78 21.38 -9.58 3.10
N ASP A 79 22.63 -9.51 2.66
CA ASP A 79 23.48 -10.67 2.40
C ASP A 79 22.78 -11.65 1.46
N GLU A 80 22.65 -12.91 1.85
CA GLU A 80 21.93 -13.94 1.09
C GLU A 80 20.44 -14.07 1.50
N LYS A 81 19.96 -13.25 2.45
CA LYS A 81 18.59 -13.29 2.95
C LYS A 81 17.73 -12.24 2.27
N GLU A 82 16.53 -12.64 1.92
CA GLU A 82 15.49 -11.73 1.45
C GLU A 82 14.55 -11.41 2.61
N LEU A 83 14.35 -10.12 2.86
CA LEU A 83 13.47 -9.58 3.89
C LEU A 83 12.30 -8.87 3.20
N ALA A 84 11.10 -9.10 3.69
CA ALA A 84 9.91 -8.49 3.11
C ALA A 84 9.28 -7.46 4.04
N TYR A 85 8.82 -6.38 3.44
CA TYR A 85 8.19 -5.24 4.12
C TYR A 85 6.92 -4.83 3.41
N ILE A 86 5.94 -4.36 4.18
CA ILE A 86 4.77 -3.66 3.66
C ILE A 86 5.19 -2.20 3.44
N LEU A 87 4.75 -1.61 2.31
CA LEU A 87 5.13 -0.25 1.96
C LEU A 87 4.63 0.73 3.02
N PRO A 88 5.51 1.53 3.64
CA PRO A 88 5.12 2.45 4.70
C PRO A 88 4.54 3.76 4.14
N ILE A 89 3.59 3.65 3.20
CA ILE A 89 2.92 4.77 2.57
C ILE A 89 1.48 4.87 3.07
N LYS A 90 0.97 6.10 3.15
CA LYS A 90 -0.39 6.39 3.57
C LYS A 90 -1.33 6.51 2.38
N PRO A 91 -2.63 6.20 2.54
CA PRO A 91 -3.63 6.35 1.48
C PRO A 91 -3.66 7.76 0.87
N LEU A 92 -3.35 8.79 1.65
CA LEU A 92 -3.32 10.18 1.17
C LEU A 92 -2.40 10.38 -0.04
N LEU A 93 -1.34 9.57 -0.18
CA LEU A 93 -0.47 9.63 -1.37
C LEU A 93 -1.27 9.43 -2.66
N PHE A 94 -2.28 8.58 -2.63
CA PHE A 94 -3.11 8.24 -3.79
C PHE A 94 -4.22 9.27 -4.09
N GLU A 95 -4.37 10.32 -3.28
CA GLU A 95 -5.14 11.50 -3.67
C GLU A 95 -4.43 12.35 -4.72
N TYR A 96 -3.10 12.26 -4.75
CA TYR A 96 -2.24 13.05 -5.62
C TYR A 96 -1.67 12.25 -6.79
N PHE A 97 -1.42 10.95 -6.57
CA PHE A 97 -0.74 10.07 -7.54
C PHE A 97 -1.51 8.77 -7.73
N THR A 98 -1.51 8.28 -8.95
CA THR A 98 -2.04 6.95 -9.26
C THR A 98 -1.09 5.85 -8.77
N VAL A 99 -1.59 4.62 -8.67
CA VAL A 99 -0.74 3.45 -8.34
C VAL A 99 0.35 3.24 -9.38
N GLU A 100 0.05 3.51 -10.67
CA GLU A 100 0.99 3.41 -11.77
C GLU A 100 2.13 4.44 -11.66
N GLU A 101 1.83 5.67 -11.23
CA GLU A 101 2.84 6.70 -10.98
C GLU A 101 3.74 6.32 -9.80
N VAL A 102 3.16 5.82 -8.70
CA VAL A 102 3.95 5.36 -7.53
C VAL A 102 4.88 4.20 -7.88
N ARG A 103 4.46 3.33 -8.80
CA ARG A 103 5.29 2.23 -9.34
C ARG A 103 6.31 2.69 -10.37
N GLY A 104 6.11 3.86 -10.93
CA GLY A 104 6.89 4.40 -12.02
C GLY A 104 8.21 5.02 -11.59
N ASN A 105 8.89 5.56 -12.58
CA ASN A 105 10.15 6.27 -12.40
C ASN A 105 9.98 7.76 -12.69
N MET A 106 10.78 8.56 -12.02
CA MET A 106 10.97 9.97 -12.31
C MET A 106 11.64 10.14 -13.69
N PRO A 107 11.60 11.36 -14.29
CA PRO A 107 12.19 11.63 -15.60
C PRO A 107 13.68 11.30 -15.69
N ASP A 108 14.40 11.29 -14.58
CA ASP A 108 15.82 10.94 -14.50
C ASP A 108 16.06 9.42 -14.35
N GLY A 109 14.99 8.61 -14.38
CA GLY A 109 15.03 7.15 -14.28
C GLY A 109 15.01 6.59 -12.85
N LYS A 110 15.04 7.43 -11.81
CA LYS A 110 14.92 6.97 -10.44
C LYS A 110 13.48 6.58 -10.10
N PRO A 111 13.24 5.51 -9.30
CA PRO A 111 11.89 5.14 -8.91
C PRO A 111 11.25 6.21 -8.02
N MET A 112 9.93 6.38 -8.13
CA MET A 112 9.20 7.29 -7.24
C MET A 112 9.27 6.84 -5.79
N LEU A 113 9.13 5.55 -5.54
CA LEU A 113 9.28 4.94 -4.22
C LEU A 113 10.46 3.95 -4.24
N GLU A 114 11.41 4.15 -3.36
CA GLU A 114 12.61 3.32 -3.25
C GLU A 114 12.82 2.91 -1.78
N MET A 115 13.18 1.66 -1.56
CA MET A 115 13.51 1.14 -0.24
C MET A 115 14.86 0.43 -0.28
N ASN A 116 15.71 0.68 0.71
CA ASN A 116 17.04 0.10 0.83
C ASN A 116 17.32 -0.29 2.27
N ILE A 117 18.03 -1.41 2.48
CA ILE A 117 18.47 -1.80 3.81
C ILE A 117 19.63 -0.91 4.26
N LEU A 118 19.57 -0.48 5.50
CA LEU A 118 20.68 0.26 6.15
C LEU A 118 21.85 -0.68 6.49
N ALA A 119 23.05 -0.11 6.54
CA ALA A 119 24.26 -0.85 6.87
C ALA A 119 24.09 -1.69 8.13
N GLY A 120 24.63 -2.92 8.10
CA GLY A 120 24.53 -3.85 9.22
C GLY A 120 23.10 -4.32 9.54
N ASN A 121 22.17 -4.23 8.58
CA ASN A 121 20.74 -4.56 8.79
C ASN A 121 20.13 -3.81 9.97
N SER A 122 20.55 -2.57 10.20
CA SER A 122 20.06 -1.75 11.31
C SER A 122 18.67 -1.17 11.09
N GLY A 123 18.16 -1.25 9.86
CA GLY A 123 16.84 -0.73 9.49
C GLY A 123 16.65 -0.62 7.98
N VAL A 124 15.68 0.18 7.58
CA VAL A 124 15.31 0.44 6.18
C VAL A 124 15.30 1.93 5.91
N LYS A 125 15.95 2.36 4.84
CA LYS A 125 15.82 3.69 4.27
C LYS A 125 14.70 3.67 3.23
N VAL A 126 13.74 4.54 3.37
CA VAL A 126 12.68 4.77 2.39
C VAL A 126 12.86 6.15 1.78
N VAL A 127 12.87 6.20 0.45
CA VAL A 127 12.96 7.44 -0.32
C VAL A 127 11.69 7.56 -1.15
N LEU A 128 10.99 8.66 -0.97
CA LEU A 128 9.81 9.03 -1.73
C LEU A 128 10.09 10.29 -2.53
N ARG A 129 9.93 10.22 -3.85
CA ARG A 129 10.14 11.34 -4.76
C ARG A 129 8.79 11.89 -5.20
N ILE A 130 8.49 13.10 -4.78
CA ILE A 130 7.24 13.79 -5.06
C ILE A 130 7.43 14.74 -6.24
N PRO A 131 6.81 14.48 -7.39
CA PRO A 131 6.79 15.40 -8.50
C PRO A 131 6.16 16.74 -8.09
N ILE A 132 6.78 17.82 -8.51
CA ILE A 132 6.32 19.19 -8.21
C ILE A 132 6.25 20.02 -9.47
N GLN A 133 5.24 20.87 -9.53
CA GLN A 133 5.05 21.79 -10.64
C GLN A 133 6.01 22.99 -10.55
N GLY A 134 6.51 23.46 -11.67
CA GLY A 134 7.17 24.77 -11.81
C GLY A 134 8.65 24.81 -11.50
N THR A 135 9.35 23.67 -11.36
CA THR A 135 10.80 23.63 -11.25
C THR A 135 11.45 23.43 -12.63
N ARG A 136 12.36 24.33 -13.00
CA ARG A 136 13.03 24.24 -14.30
C ARG A 136 14.03 23.09 -14.41
N ASN A 137 14.60 22.62 -13.29
CA ASN A 137 15.72 21.69 -13.26
C ASN A 137 15.48 20.42 -12.43
N ILE A 138 14.52 20.43 -11.51
CA ILE A 138 14.22 19.26 -10.65
C ILE A 138 12.71 19.06 -10.72
N GLY A 139 12.29 17.99 -11.39
CA GLY A 139 10.88 17.66 -11.52
C GLY A 139 10.27 17.04 -10.27
N TYR A 140 11.01 16.90 -9.16
CA TYR A 140 10.53 16.29 -7.92
C TYR A 140 11.33 16.78 -6.70
N ILE A 141 10.75 16.58 -5.51
CA ILE A 141 11.43 16.66 -4.21
C ILE A 141 11.69 15.24 -3.71
N GLU A 142 12.83 15.03 -3.09
CA GLU A 142 13.18 13.77 -2.46
C GLU A 142 12.97 13.86 -0.95
N TYR A 143 12.07 13.04 -0.41
CA TYR A 143 11.86 12.83 1.01
C TYR A 143 12.50 11.50 1.43
N THR A 144 13.25 11.52 2.52
CA THR A 144 13.87 10.32 3.08
C THR A 144 13.44 10.12 4.50
N ARG A 145 13.00 8.90 4.85
CA ARG A 145 12.78 8.47 6.24
C ARG A 145 13.56 7.20 6.52
N LEU A 146 14.21 7.17 7.68
CA LEU A 146 14.96 6.01 8.17
C LEU A 146 14.13 5.28 9.21
N TYR A 147 13.93 3.99 9.02
CA TYR A 147 13.21 3.12 9.95
C TYR A 147 14.18 2.18 10.62
N TYR A 148 14.21 2.18 11.96
CA TYR A 148 15.19 1.42 12.73
C TYR A 148 14.60 0.21 13.42
N ASN A 149 15.35 -0.91 13.43
CA ASN A 149 14.90 -2.17 14.03
C ASN A 149 14.69 -2.10 15.54
N ASN A 150 15.45 -1.26 16.23
CA ASN A 150 15.61 -1.33 17.68
C ASN A 150 15.11 -0.07 18.41
N ARG A 151 14.37 0.80 17.74
CA ARG A 151 13.79 1.99 18.35
C ARG A 151 12.36 2.19 17.88
N GLY A 152 11.60 2.89 18.74
CA GLY A 152 10.30 3.45 18.34
C GLY A 152 10.48 4.59 17.33
N ALA A 153 9.39 5.03 16.75
CA ALA A 153 9.38 6.19 15.87
C ALA A 153 9.74 7.47 16.65
N ASP A 154 10.60 8.29 16.07
CA ASP A 154 10.85 9.66 16.48
C ASP A 154 10.49 10.60 15.31
N VAL A 155 9.22 10.95 15.23
CA VAL A 155 8.66 11.71 14.13
C VAL A 155 9.26 13.11 14.04
N GLN A 156 9.65 13.71 15.17
CA GLN A 156 10.27 15.04 15.22
C GLN A 156 11.63 15.05 14.50
N ASN A 157 12.39 13.97 14.62
CA ASN A 157 13.65 13.78 13.93
C ASN A 157 13.50 13.05 12.58
N ASN A 158 12.26 12.82 12.13
CA ASN A 158 11.94 12.09 10.91
C ASN A 158 12.53 10.66 10.89
N GLU A 159 12.59 10.03 12.05
CA GLU A 159 12.98 8.64 12.21
C GLU A 159 11.75 7.77 12.48
N GLY A 160 11.65 6.65 11.76
CA GLY A 160 10.58 5.68 11.93
C GLY A 160 11.01 4.47 12.76
N GLY A 161 10.01 3.80 13.34
CA GLY A 161 10.15 2.52 14.01
C GLY A 161 9.91 1.35 13.09
N MET A 162 10.07 0.13 13.61
CA MET A 162 9.77 -1.11 12.92
C MET A 162 8.92 -2.03 13.79
N THR A 163 7.94 -2.68 13.16
CA THR A 163 7.13 -3.73 13.78
C THR A 163 7.07 -4.94 12.88
N GLU A 164 6.59 -6.07 13.39
CA GLU A 164 6.42 -7.30 12.63
C GLU A 164 4.97 -7.74 12.63
N PHE A 165 4.42 -8.03 11.44
CA PHE A 165 3.12 -8.65 11.27
C PHE A 165 3.28 -10.08 10.78
N LYS A 166 2.65 -11.03 11.49
CA LYS A 166 2.66 -12.46 11.14
C LYS A 166 1.29 -12.85 10.61
N PHE A 167 1.18 -12.90 9.29
CA PHE A 167 -0.01 -13.37 8.60
C PHE A 167 0.37 -13.97 7.25
N THR A 168 -0.52 -14.77 6.70
CA THR A 168 -0.48 -15.21 5.30
C THR A 168 -1.75 -14.73 4.62
N GLY A 169 -1.61 -14.13 3.45
CA GLY A 169 -2.73 -13.61 2.69
C GLY A 169 -2.67 -14.01 1.22
N PHE A 170 -3.83 -14.06 0.59
CA PHE A 170 -3.93 -14.26 -0.85
C PHE A 170 -5.13 -13.49 -1.43
N ILE A 171 -5.03 -13.16 -2.71
CA ILE A 171 -6.05 -12.48 -3.49
C ILE A 171 -6.44 -13.41 -4.64
N MET A 172 -7.73 -13.61 -4.84
CA MET A 172 -8.24 -14.43 -5.94
C MET A 172 -9.51 -13.83 -6.54
N PRO A 173 -9.56 -13.60 -7.85
CA PRO A 173 -8.44 -13.66 -8.79
C PRO A 173 -7.54 -12.44 -8.69
N LEU A 174 -6.30 -12.53 -9.19
CA LEU A 174 -5.38 -11.40 -9.32
C LEU A 174 -5.46 -10.80 -10.74
N VAL A 175 -6.67 -10.37 -11.12
CA VAL A 175 -7.01 -9.85 -12.45
C VAL A 175 -7.87 -8.61 -12.30
N LYS A 176 -7.60 -7.54 -13.04
CA LYS A 176 -8.55 -6.42 -13.20
C LYS A 176 -9.59 -6.78 -14.25
N PHE A 177 -10.86 -6.67 -13.88
CA PHE A 177 -12.00 -6.94 -14.74
C PHE A 177 -12.24 -5.74 -15.66
N ASN A 178 -12.52 -6.02 -16.93
CA ASN A 178 -12.87 -4.98 -17.92
C ASN A 178 -14.25 -4.39 -17.64
N ASN A 179 -15.21 -5.23 -17.22
CA ASN A 179 -16.50 -4.81 -16.71
C ASN A 179 -16.48 -5.01 -15.19
N GLU A 180 -16.58 -3.93 -14.44
CA GLU A 180 -16.51 -3.98 -12.97
C GLU A 180 -17.71 -4.67 -12.33
N ASP A 181 -18.89 -4.66 -12.97
CA ASP A 181 -20.06 -5.37 -12.46
C ASP A 181 -19.83 -6.88 -12.34
N ASP A 182 -18.89 -7.40 -13.15
CA ASP A 182 -18.50 -8.81 -13.11
C ASP A 182 -17.39 -9.10 -12.10
N ALA A 183 -16.85 -8.07 -11.47
CA ALA A 183 -15.72 -8.22 -10.55
C ALA A 183 -16.14 -8.88 -9.24
N ILE A 184 -15.47 -9.99 -8.92
CA ILE A 184 -15.62 -10.69 -7.65
C ILE A 184 -14.23 -11.05 -7.16
N PHE A 185 -13.84 -10.49 -6.00
CA PHE A 185 -12.58 -10.81 -5.36
C PHE A 185 -12.80 -11.48 -4.01
N ASN A 186 -12.10 -12.59 -3.81
CA ASN A 186 -11.94 -13.20 -2.50
C ASN A 186 -10.53 -12.93 -2.00
N VAL A 187 -10.43 -12.26 -0.88
CA VAL A 187 -9.15 -11.98 -0.23
C VAL A 187 -9.16 -12.60 1.15
N SER A 188 -8.12 -13.33 1.50
CA SER A 188 -8.03 -13.97 2.81
C SER A 188 -6.81 -13.49 3.57
N CYS A 189 -6.97 -13.36 4.88
CA CYS A 189 -5.90 -13.09 5.84
C CYS A 189 -5.92 -14.17 6.91
N ILE A 190 -4.93 -15.05 6.90
CA ILE A 190 -4.75 -16.12 7.89
C ILE A 190 -3.75 -15.65 8.92
N GLN A 191 -4.14 -15.62 10.18
CA GLN A 191 -3.34 -15.10 11.27
C GLN A 191 -3.66 -15.81 12.58
N SER A 192 -2.81 -15.64 13.62
CA SER A 192 -3.15 -16.08 14.96
C SER A 192 -4.42 -15.40 15.45
N VAL A 193 -5.24 -16.07 16.24
CA VAL A 193 -6.45 -15.50 16.85
C VAL A 193 -6.15 -14.28 17.74
N THR A 194 -4.92 -14.19 18.26
CA THR A 194 -4.46 -13.05 19.07
C THR A 194 -4.11 -11.83 18.22
N ASN A 195 -3.80 -12.02 16.95
CA ASN A 195 -3.51 -10.93 16.04
C ASN A 195 -4.82 -10.22 15.62
N LYS A 196 -4.71 -8.92 15.44
CA LYS A 196 -5.82 -8.06 15.00
C LYS A 196 -5.42 -7.29 13.74
N ILE A 197 -4.91 -8.03 12.76
CA ILE A 197 -4.56 -7.49 11.45
C ILE A 197 -5.82 -7.50 10.61
N GLU A 198 -6.11 -6.37 9.96
CA GLU A 198 -7.26 -6.15 9.12
C GLU A 198 -6.85 -5.57 7.78
N PHE A 199 -7.61 -5.89 6.74
CA PHE A 199 -7.43 -5.37 5.38
C PHE A 199 -8.54 -4.38 5.07
N GLN A 200 -8.16 -3.26 4.47
CA GLN A 200 -9.05 -2.27 3.90
C GLN A 200 -8.69 -2.11 2.42
N PHE A 201 -9.70 -2.07 1.57
CA PHE A 201 -9.53 -2.03 0.12
C PHE A 201 -9.87 -0.65 -0.40
N PHE A 202 -9.10 -0.19 -1.37
CA PHE A 202 -9.23 1.14 -1.93
C PHE A 202 -9.23 1.11 -3.44
N LYS A 203 -10.06 1.98 -4.02
CA LYS A 203 -10.05 2.32 -5.44
C LYS A 203 -10.04 3.84 -5.55
N ASP A 204 -9.16 4.39 -6.36
CA ASP A 204 -9.03 5.86 -6.53
C ASP A 204 -8.98 6.63 -5.20
N ASN A 205 -8.33 6.06 -4.18
CA ASN A 205 -8.28 6.52 -2.80
C ASN A 205 -9.63 6.49 -2.02
N GLU A 206 -10.68 5.98 -2.59
CA GLU A 206 -11.94 5.74 -1.88
C GLU A 206 -11.94 4.36 -1.24
N ARG A 207 -12.32 4.31 0.06
CA ARG A 207 -12.43 3.04 0.76
C ARG A 207 -13.66 2.28 0.28
N LEU A 208 -13.45 1.04 -0.17
CA LEU A 208 -14.50 0.16 -0.64
C LEU A 208 -15.21 -0.54 0.52
N GLN A 209 -16.48 -0.85 0.29
CA GLN A 209 -17.24 -1.74 1.14
C GLN A 209 -16.97 -3.19 0.75
N TYR A 210 -17.00 -4.10 1.72
CA TYR A 210 -16.81 -5.52 1.52
C TYR A 210 -17.62 -6.33 2.53
N LYS A 211 -17.91 -7.57 2.18
CA LYS A 211 -18.45 -8.55 3.14
C LYS A 211 -17.27 -9.26 3.81
N ASN A 212 -17.32 -9.38 5.12
CA ASN A 212 -16.28 -10.08 5.88
C ASN A 212 -16.86 -11.29 6.61
N ARG A 213 -16.14 -12.40 6.54
CA ARG A 213 -16.46 -13.63 7.28
C ARG A 213 -15.19 -14.14 7.94
N THR A 214 -15.19 -14.20 9.27
CA THR A 214 -14.11 -14.81 10.05
C THR A 214 -14.41 -16.27 10.30
N CYS A 215 -13.51 -17.15 9.88
CA CYS A 215 -13.51 -18.56 10.23
C CYS A 215 -12.42 -18.81 11.28
N ARG A 216 -12.77 -19.47 12.36
CA ARG A 216 -11.82 -19.86 13.41
C ARG A 216 -11.62 -21.38 13.34
N ASN A 217 -10.38 -21.79 13.49
CA ASN A 217 -10.08 -23.20 13.73
C ASN A 217 -10.16 -23.46 15.24
N GLU A 218 -11.07 -24.33 15.66
CA GLU A 218 -11.30 -24.65 17.07
C GLU A 218 -10.39 -25.80 17.56
N ASP A 219 -9.50 -26.34 16.72
CA ASP A 219 -8.51 -27.30 17.13
C ASP A 219 -7.58 -26.68 18.20
N GLN A 220 -7.61 -27.28 19.38
CA GLN A 220 -6.99 -26.76 20.62
C GLN A 220 -5.48 -26.53 20.56
N GLN A 221 -4.79 -26.94 19.49
CA GLN A 221 -3.33 -26.81 19.35
C GLN A 221 -2.89 -25.67 18.41
N ILE A 222 -3.74 -25.22 17.49
CA ILE A 222 -3.38 -24.14 16.55
C ILE A 222 -4.53 -23.10 16.53
N MET A 223 -4.37 -22.05 17.31
CA MET A 223 -5.34 -20.97 17.39
C MET A 223 -5.14 -19.96 16.23
N ASN A 224 -5.51 -20.39 15.03
CA ASN A 224 -5.52 -19.53 13.85
C ASN A 224 -6.95 -19.13 13.48
N LYS A 225 -7.07 -17.94 12.90
CA LYS A 225 -8.30 -17.48 12.25
C LYS A 225 -8.00 -17.11 10.80
N ALA A 226 -9.01 -17.26 9.96
CA ALA A 226 -9.01 -16.76 8.59
C ALA A 226 -10.11 -15.69 8.46
N ASP A 227 -9.71 -14.47 8.20
CA ASP A 227 -10.60 -13.38 7.83
C ASP A 227 -10.72 -13.37 6.31
N ASN A 228 -11.94 -13.58 5.80
CA ASN A 228 -12.21 -13.65 4.36
C ASN A 228 -13.03 -12.42 3.97
N TYR A 229 -12.51 -11.69 3.01
CA TYR A 229 -13.10 -10.46 2.49
C TYR A 229 -13.62 -10.73 1.09
N LEU A 230 -14.90 -10.45 0.86
CA LEU A 230 -15.56 -10.56 -0.45
C LEU A 230 -15.87 -9.14 -0.96
N LEU A 231 -15.27 -8.78 -2.09
CA LEU A 231 -15.57 -7.57 -2.83
C LEU A 231 -16.33 -7.97 -4.10
N GLU A 232 -17.42 -7.28 -4.39
CA GLU A 232 -18.29 -7.55 -5.54
C GLU A 232 -18.60 -6.24 -6.27
N GLY A 233 -18.65 -6.31 -7.62
CA GLY A 233 -19.08 -5.18 -8.46
C GLY A 233 -18.09 -4.03 -8.57
N THR A 234 -16.82 -4.25 -8.24
CA THR A 234 -15.78 -3.22 -8.37
C THR A 234 -14.38 -3.82 -8.39
N ASN A 235 -13.49 -3.23 -9.17
CA ASN A 235 -12.05 -3.45 -9.02
C ASN A 235 -11.52 -2.69 -7.79
N PHE A 236 -10.33 -3.04 -7.32
CA PHE A 236 -9.60 -2.26 -6.33
C PHE A 236 -8.14 -2.04 -6.74
N ASP A 237 -7.47 -1.06 -6.15
CA ASP A 237 -6.13 -0.66 -6.54
C ASP A 237 -5.08 -1.06 -5.52
N PHE A 238 -5.40 -0.94 -4.23
CA PHE A 238 -4.47 -1.29 -3.16
C PHE A 238 -5.19 -1.75 -1.90
N ILE A 239 -4.41 -2.39 -1.03
CA ILE A 239 -4.84 -2.87 0.29
C ILE A 239 -4.07 -2.11 1.36
N ARG A 240 -4.78 -1.46 2.26
CA ARG A 240 -4.20 -0.99 3.52
C ARG A 240 -4.26 -2.12 4.53
N VAL A 241 -3.10 -2.55 4.99
CA VAL A 241 -2.94 -3.52 6.08
C VAL A 241 -2.73 -2.74 7.36
N HIS A 242 -3.52 -3.01 8.38
CA HIS A 242 -3.38 -2.31 9.65
C HIS A 242 -3.74 -3.20 10.84
N ASN A 243 -3.41 -2.77 12.05
CA ASN A 243 -3.82 -3.41 13.28
C ASN A 243 -4.46 -2.40 14.25
N ASN A 244 -4.93 -2.91 15.39
CA ASN A 244 -5.56 -2.10 16.43
C ASN A 244 -4.59 -1.22 17.25
N HIS A 245 -3.28 -1.35 17.02
CA HIS A 245 -2.25 -0.49 17.64
C HIS A 245 -1.92 0.74 16.81
N GLY A 246 -2.59 0.93 15.68
CA GLY A 246 -2.37 2.06 14.77
C GLY A 246 -1.27 1.84 13.74
N TYR A 247 -0.55 0.72 13.76
CA TYR A 247 0.43 0.41 12.72
C TYR A 247 -0.25 0.05 11.42
N ALA A 248 0.21 0.64 10.33
CA ALA A 248 -0.36 0.42 9.01
C ALA A 248 0.69 0.49 7.91
N GLY A 249 0.30 0.01 6.73
CA GLY A 249 1.08 0.11 5.50
C GLY A 249 0.26 -0.37 4.32
N ILE A 250 0.80 -0.28 3.12
CA ILE A 250 0.08 -0.57 1.89
C ILE A 250 0.72 -1.72 1.13
N LEU A 251 -0.11 -2.63 0.66
CA LEU A 251 0.20 -3.61 -0.36
C LEU A 251 -0.36 -3.13 -1.70
N LEU A 252 0.49 -3.13 -2.73
CA LEU A 252 0.13 -2.80 -4.11
C LEU A 252 0.10 -4.09 -4.95
N PRO A 253 -1.06 -4.72 -5.16
CA PRO A 253 -1.17 -5.90 -5.99
C PRO A 253 -0.88 -5.57 -7.46
N VAL A 254 -0.20 -6.46 -8.15
CA VAL A 254 0.06 -6.37 -9.59
C VAL A 254 -1.01 -7.18 -10.32
N PHE A 255 -2.09 -6.53 -10.68
CA PHE A 255 -3.17 -7.18 -11.39
C PHE A 255 -2.80 -7.46 -12.84
N ARG A 256 -3.15 -8.64 -13.29
CA ARG A 256 -3.17 -8.95 -14.73
C ARG A 256 -4.41 -8.31 -15.36
N GLN A 257 -4.31 -7.90 -16.62
CA GLN A 257 -5.49 -7.43 -17.35
C GLN A 257 -6.29 -8.64 -17.86
N GLN A 258 -7.59 -8.57 -17.76
CA GLN A 258 -8.48 -9.57 -18.39
C GLN A 258 -8.31 -9.50 -19.92
N ARG A 259 -7.78 -10.56 -20.51
CA ARG A 259 -7.42 -10.57 -21.94
C ARG A 259 -8.53 -11.13 -22.83
N ASN A 260 -9.35 -12.07 -22.33
CA ASN A 260 -10.40 -12.71 -23.09
C ASN A 260 -11.66 -12.87 -22.26
N ILE A 261 -12.82 -12.68 -22.89
CA ILE A 261 -14.14 -13.01 -22.32
C ILE A 261 -14.52 -14.37 -22.90
N GLU A 262 -13.81 -15.43 -22.50
CA GLU A 262 -14.23 -16.78 -22.82
C GLU A 262 -15.11 -17.32 -21.70
N ARG A 263 -16.25 -17.87 -22.05
CA ARG A 263 -17.14 -18.48 -21.08
C ARG A 263 -16.75 -19.93 -20.90
N PHE A 264 -16.48 -20.30 -19.64
CA PHE A 264 -16.26 -21.68 -19.24
C PHE A 264 -17.42 -22.14 -18.34
N GLU A 265 -17.83 -23.36 -18.50
CA GLU A 265 -18.72 -24.03 -17.55
C GLU A 265 -17.94 -25.11 -16.85
N PHE A 266 -18.02 -25.12 -15.53
CA PHE A 266 -17.34 -26.10 -14.68
C PHE A 266 -18.36 -27.01 -14.02
N ALA A 267 -18.12 -28.31 -14.04
CA ALA A 267 -18.77 -29.29 -13.19
C ALA A 267 -17.79 -29.74 -12.13
N ILE A 268 -18.13 -29.54 -10.86
CA ILE A 268 -17.27 -29.89 -9.72
C ILE A 268 -17.98 -30.92 -8.87
N ASP A 269 -17.40 -32.11 -8.79
CA ASP A 269 -17.84 -33.18 -7.88
C ASP A 269 -16.90 -33.19 -6.65
N LEU A 270 -17.45 -32.84 -5.49
CA LEU A 270 -16.73 -32.79 -4.22
C LEU A 270 -16.95 -34.10 -3.46
N GLY A 271 -16.20 -35.11 -3.80
CA GLY A 271 -16.17 -36.36 -3.04
C GLY A 271 -15.40 -36.24 -1.73
N THR A 272 -15.65 -37.12 -0.77
CA THR A 272 -14.98 -37.14 0.53
C THR A 272 -13.48 -37.47 0.47
N SER A 273 -13.05 -38.16 -0.60
CA SER A 273 -11.66 -38.57 -0.83
C SER A 273 -11.02 -37.98 -2.06
N ASN A 274 -11.83 -37.59 -3.06
CA ASN A 274 -11.35 -37.01 -4.31
C ASN A 274 -12.31 -35.90 -4.78
N THR A 275 -11.72 -34.84 -5.33
CA THR A 275 -12.49 -33.80 -6.07
C THR A 275 -12.26 -33.99 -7.56
N HIS A 276 -13.33 -34.14 -8.32
CA HIS A 276 -13.29 -34.19 -9.79
C HIS A 276 -13.78 -32.86 -10.37
N ILE A 277 -13.02 -32.31 -11.33
CA ILE A 277 -13.35 -31.05 -11.99
C ILE A 277 -13.32 -31.27 -13.49
N GLU A 278 -14.45 -31.06 -14.11
CA GLU A 278 -14.57 -31.00 -15.58
C GLU A 278 -14.91 -29.58 -16.01
N PHE A 279 -14.44 -29.18 -17.17
CA PHE A 279 -14.82 -27.90 -17.75
C PHE A 279 -15.06 -28.02 -19.26
N ARG A 280 -15.93 -27.18 -19.77
CA ARG A 280 -16.06 -26.93 -21.19
C ARG A 280 -15.95 -25.46 -21.53
N LYS A 281 -15.39 -25.17 -22.72
CA LYS A 281 -15.20 -23.81 -23.23
C LYS A 281 -16.29 -23.50 -24.25
N GLY A 282 -17.06 -22.44 -24.02
CA GLY A 282 -18.06 -21.97 -24.96
C GLY A 282 -19.16 -22.97 -25.26
N ASN A 283 -19.66 -22.94 -26.51
CA ASN A 283 -20.72 -23.81 -26.99
C ASN A 283 -20.21 -25.10 -27.66
N GLU A 284 -19.01 -25.55 -27.37
CA GLU A 284 -18.55 -26.85 -27.85
C GLU A 284 -19.37 -27.95 -27.18
N LYS A 285 -20.10 -28.71 -28.05
CA LYS A 285 -20.87 -29.87 -27.61
C LYS A 285 -19.94 -31.09 -27.53
#